data_93d2e5677ea0b9bebbdc698610fcf1b7
#
_entry.id   93d2e5677ea0b9bebbdc698610fcf1b7
#
_cell.length_a   1.000
_cell.length_b   1.000
_cell.length_c   1.000
_cell.angle_alpha   90.00
_cell.angle_beta   90.00
_cell.angle_gamma   90.00
#
_symmetry.space_group_name_H-M   'P 1'
#
loop_
_entity.id
_entity.type
_entity.pdbx_description
1 polymer ?
#
loop_
_entity_poly.entity_id
_entity_poly.type
_entity_poly.pdbx_seq_one_letter_code
_entity_poly.pdbx_strand_id
1 'polypeptide(L)'
;MRSNGVGRGAPHYRTGGKSCKKGKGGGCLFILIGLAILAASVWKGWDGIRDWLPGQNKADSQISQVEQPLIWDGAWTGYGTKGKGENLLIPVQALSDKLSIVYENRSETVIMTSSKDVASVALGHSTGSLNGRAKQWSAAAEQIGGDIYVPMTALKEVYGLRAKQYPSNGAVQLSTPGQTLQQGIVIQQKDDAKIALRENASKQAPSLEKLVSGTQVTVWGEEGDWLRIEAEGGNVGYVAKDEIQRKGSVAVPSISPAPVPAFVKEKRPISLAWEAVYSRNPDPTKLPAMPGTNVISPTWFSLADNEGNVDEKADPRLVQWAHQNGKQVWALYSNSFDPDRTTASLATFNKRNRTIEQLIKLAEKYNVDGINIDYENVNVEDRDNLTQFVRELTPRLHAKGLVASIDVTAKSGSGRWSQFLDREQLARSVDFMMVMAYDEHWATSPTAGSVASLPWAENAMKRIMEEDNVPPHKLVLGMPLYTRIWTETTEGGEVKVSSKAVGMQKVQDLIQDRKLKPVYSESAGQHYVEYEEEGATQKIWIEDKQSIQSRIQMAERLKLGGVAVWARSFANEGIWNVLRYRNS
;
A
#
# COMPACT_ATOMS: atom_id res chain seq x y z
N MET A 1 -20.96 -17.84 41.61
CA MET A 1 -22.11 -17.48 42.46
C MET A 1 -23.21 -17.02 41.53
N ARG A 2 -24.15 -17.86 41.31
CA ARG A 2 -25.60 -17.82 41.64
C ARG A 2 -26.23 -16.53 41.11
N SER A 3 -27.30 -16.51 40.43
CA SER A 3 -28.32 -17.43 39.91
C SER A 3 -29.62 -16.63 39.74
N ASN A 4 -30.44 -17.06 38.84
CA ASN A 4 -31.93 -16.95 38.82
C ASN A 4 -32.53 -15.60 38.44
N GLY A 5 -33.56 -15.49 37.63
CA GLY A 5 -34.44 -16.48 37.07
C GLY A 5 -35.86 -15.91 37.01
N VAL A 6 -36.63 -16.37 36.02
CA VAL A 6 -38.10 -16.53 36.06
C VAL A 6 -38.93 -15.23 36.06
N GLY A 7 -39.96 -14.98 35.24
CA GLY A 7 -40.80 -15.76 34.36
C GLY A 7 -42.25 -15.24 34.42
N ARG A 8 -43.01 -15.43 33.35
CA ARG A 8 -44.51 -15.49 33.25
C ARG A 8 -45.29 -14.23 33.54
N GLY A 9 -46.38 -13.93 32.89
CA GLY A 9 -47.33 -14.61 32.09
C GLY A 9 -48.47 -13.69 31.67
N ALA A 10 -49.17 -14.09 30.65
CA ALA A 10 -50.41 -13.46 30.19
C ALA A 10 -51.56 -13.67 31.18
N PRO A 11 -52.62 -12.92 31.04
CA PRO A 11 -53.87 -13.65 30.87
C PRO A 11 -54.83 -13.10 29.79
N HIS A 12 -55.49 -14.07 29.18
CA HIS A 12 -56.74 -13.94 28.45
C HIS A 12 -57.87 -13.39 29.31
N TYR A 13 -58.80 -12.64 28.70
CA TYR A 13 -60.19 -12.72 29.07
C TYR A 13 -61.11 -12.63 27.83
N ARG A 14 -62.13 -13.48 27.89
CA ARG A 14 -63.15 -13.81 26.92
C ARG A 14 -64.44 -13.15 27.25
N THR A 15 -65.23 -12.94 26.22
CA THR A 15 -66.69 -13.06 26.10
C THR A 15 -67.60 -11.85 26.38
N GLY A 16 -68.55 -11.71 25.46
CA GLY A 16 -69.82 -11.11 25.67
C GLY A 16 -70.50 -10.61 24.40
N GLY A 17 -71.17 -11.50 23.71
CA GLY A 17 -72.02 -11.15 22.56
C GLY A 17 -73.33 -10.51 23.01
N LYS A 18 -73.88 -9.66 22.15
CA LYS A 18 -75.36 -9.53 21.98
C LYS A 18 -75.69 -9.07 20.55
N SER A 19 -76.56 -9.82 19.96
CA SER A 19 -77.30 -9.61 18.72
C SER A 19 -78.21 -8.39 18.81
N CYS A 20 -78.34 -7.59 17.76
CA CYS A 20 -79.66 -7.15 17.27
C CYS A 20 -79.64 -6.46 15.91
N LYS A 21 -80.40 -7.06 15.01
CA LYS A 21 -81.32 -6.60 13.97
C LYS A 21 -80.86 -5.62 12.85
N LYS A 22 -81.22 -6.15 11.67
CA LYS A 22 -81.28 -5.57 10.31
C LYS A 22 -81.84 -4.15 10.24
N GLY A 23 -81.15 -3.29 9.45
CA GLY A 23 -81.73 -2.10 8.83
C GLY A 23 -81.11 -1.92 7.44
N LYS A 24 -81.94 -1.89 6.41
CA LYS A 24 -81.63 -1.72 5.00
C LYS A 24 -81.01 -0.32 4.76
N GLY A 25 -79.81 -0.27 4.15
CA GLY A 25 -79.16 0.97 3.69
C GLY A 25 -77.99 0.62 2.77
N GLY A 26 -78.26 -0.12 1.72
CA GLY A 26 -77.25 -0.68 0.79
C GLY A 26 -77.07 0.22 -0.46
N GLY A 27 -76.79 1.49 -0.33
CA GLY A 27 -76.56 2.34 -1.49
C GLY A 27 -75.30 3.25 -1.40
N CYS A 28 -75.01 3.77 -0.22
CA CYS A 28 -73.89 4.73 -0.04
C CYS A 28 -72.52 4.06 0.16
N LEU A 29 -72.48 2.82 0.64
CA LEU A 29 -71.18 2.14 0.91
C LEU A 29 -70.46 1.73 -0.37
N PHE A 30 -71.18 1.37 -1.42
CA PHE A 30 -70.59 1.03 -2.72
C PHE A 30 -70.04 2.23 -3.47
N ILE A 31 -70.64 3.41 -3.30
CA ILE A 31 -70.14 4.69 -3.90
C ILE A 31 -68.87 5.13 -3.19
N LEU A 32 -68.77 5.00 -1.85
CA LEU A 32 -67.55 5.33 -1.11
C LEU A 32 -66.39 4.36 -1.35
N ILE A 33 -66.69 3.07 -1.50
CA ILE A 33 -65.68 2.06 -1.88
C ILE A 33 -65.24 2.27 -3.34
N GLY A 34 -66.14 2.57 -4.25
CA GLY A 34 -65.84 2.93 -5.63
C GLY A 34 -64.95 4.16 -5.75
N LEU A 35 -65.26 5.22 -4.97
CA LEU A 35 -64.43 6.45 -4.89
C LEU A 35 -63.08 6.21 -4.22
N ALA A 36 -62.98 5.36 -3.18
CA ALA A 36 -61.76 4.98 -2.55
C ALA A 36 -60.85 4.12 -3.47
N ILE A 37 -61.47 3.22 -4.26
CA ILE A 37 -60.72 2.43 -5.28
C ILE A 37 -60.29 3.32 -6.43
N LEU A 38 -61.10 4.26 -6.89
CA LEU A 38 -60.70 5.25 -7.90
C LEU A 38 -59.63 6.19 -7.38
N ALA A 39 -59.73 6.67 -6.14
CA ALA A 39 -58.67 7.50 -5.50
C ALA A 39 -57.38 6.69 -5.31
N ALA A 40 -57.45 5.42 -4.90
CA ALA A 40 -56.27 4.57 -4.77
C ALA A 40 -55.65 4.19 -6.16
N SER A 41 -56.51 4.03 -7.18
CA SER A 41 -56.04 3.78 -8.56
C SER A 41 -55.45 5.03 -9.19
N VAL A 42 -56.03 6.20 -8.91
CA VAL A 42 -55.46 7.50 -9.33
C VAL A 42 -54.17 7.78 -8.56
N TRP A 43 -54.09 7.45 -7.27
CA TRP A 43 -52.86 7.62 -6.48
C TRP A 43 -51.75 6.66 -6.93
N LYS A 44 -52.04 5.37 -7.16
CA LYS A 44 -51.07 4.44 -7.78
C LYS A 44 -50.70 4.81 -9.22
N GLY A 45 -51.67 5.33 -9.98
CA GLY A 45 -51.39 5.86 -11.32
C GLY A 45 -50.62 7.17 -11.28
N TRP A 46 -50.83 8.00 -10.25
CA TRP A 46 -50.12 9.26 -10.05
C TRP A 46 -48.65 9.03 -9.66
N ASP A 47 -48.35 8.07 -8.82
CA ASP A 47 -46.95 7.66 -8.52
C ASP A 47 -46.24 7.13 -9.77
N GLY A 48 -46.90 6.33 -10.59
CA GLY A 48 -46.37 5.86 -11.89
C GLY A 48 -46.25 6.99 -12.93
N ILE A 49 -47.11 8.02 -12.89
CA ILE A 49 -46.98 9.21 -13.74
C ILE A 49 -45.91 10.15 -13.21
N ARG A 50 -45.77 10.27 -11.90
CA ARG A 50 -44.72 11.07 -11.26
C ARG A 50 -43.34 10.54 -11.56
N ASP A 51 -43.16 9.22 -11.61
CA ASP A 51 -41.91 8.57 -12.00
C ASP A 51 -41.56 8.74 -13.49
N TRP A 52 -42.55 9.19 -14.29
CA TRP A 52 -42.39 9.44 -15.72
C TRP A 52 -42.11 10.93 -16.06
N LEU A 53 -42.35 11.83 -15.13
CA LEU A 53 -42.10 13.26 -15.32
C LEU A 53 -40.63 13.60 -15.09
N PRO A 54 -39.94 14.30 -16.01
CA PRO A 54 -38.59 14.78 -15.80
C PRO A 54 -38.50 15.66 -14.54
N GLY A 55 -37.54 15.40 -13.67
CA GLY A 55 -37.24 16.24 -12.52
C GLY A 55 -36.92 17.67 -12.96
N GLN A 56 -37.65 18.65 -12.43
CA GLN A 56 -37.54 20.07 -12.87
C GLN A 56 -36.84 20.98 -11.85
N ASN A 57 -36.58 20.50 -10.62
CA ASN A 57 -36.12 21.39 -9.54
C ASN A 57 -34.59 21.37 -9.42
N LYS A 58 -33.97 22.54 -9.66
CA LYS A 58 -32.57 22.82 -9.40
C LYS A 58 -32.25 22.94 -7.91
N ALA A 59 -33.27 23.21 -7.08
CA ALA A 59 -33.14 23.57 -5.67
C ALA A 59 -32.73 22.39 -4.74
N ASP A 60 -32.91 21.15 -5.20
CA ASP A 60 -32.65 19.94 -4.39
C ASP A 60 -31.27 19.29 -4.65
N SER A 61 -30.46 19.87 -5.54
CA SER A 61 -29.12 19.35 -5.85
C SER A 61 -28.14 19.69 -4.74
N GLN A 62 -27.50 18.67 -4.17
CA GLN A 62 -26.46 18.84 -3.15
C GLN A 62 -25.28 19.67 -3.66
N ILE A 63 -24.90 19.52 -4.92
CA ILE A 63 -23.81 20.29 -5.56
C ILE A 63 -24.12 21.79 -5.56
N SER A 64 -25.40 22.17 -5.81
CA SER A 64 -25.80 23.58 -5.87
C SER A 64 -25.79 24.31 -4.53
N GLN A 65 -25.68 23.57 -3.42
CA GLN A 65 -25.59 24.12 -2.06
C GLN A 65 -24.15 24.46 -1.65
N VAL A 66 -23.14 24.02 -2.41
CA VAL A 66 -21.73 24.27 -2.15
C VAL A 66 -21.25 25.45 -2.99
N GLU A 67 -20.66 26.47 -2.35
CA GLU A 67 -20.24 27.71 -3.01
C GLU A 67 -19.21 27.52 -4.12
N GLN A 68 -18.22 26.64 -3.91
CA GLN A 68 -17.16 26.30 -4.87
C GLN A 68 -16.99 24.77 -4.92
N PRO A 69 -17.93 24.04 -5.57
CA PRO A 69 -17.89 22.59 -5.57
C PRO A 69 -16.62 22.06 -6.26
N LEU A 70 -15.98 21.10 -5.62
CA LEU A 70 -14.80 20.41 -6.14
C LEU A 70 -15.23 19.19 -6.94
N ILE A 71 -14.89 19.19 -8.21
CA ILE A 71 -15.13 18.11 -9.14
C ILE A 71 -13.78 17.52 -9.55
N TRP A 72 -13.65 16.21 -9.48
CA TRP A 72 -12.42 15.53 -9.89
C TRP A 72 -12.72 14.48 -10.96
N ASP A 73 -12.08 14.62 -12.11
CA ASP A 73 -12.29 13.76 -13.27
C ASP A 73 -13.78 13.60 -13.62
N GLY A 74 -14.49 14.71 -13.59
CA GLY A 74 -15.92 14.78 -13.90
C GLY A 74 -16.84 14.17 -12.85
N ALA A 75 -16.39 13.95 -11.64
CA ALA A 75 -17.23 13.50 -10.52
C ALA A 75 -17.17 14.49 -9.35
N TRP A 76 -18.33 14.81 -8.77
CA TRP A 76 -18.37 15.62 -7.57
C TRP A 76 -17.76 14.86 -6.38
N THR A 77 -16.88 15.51 -5.64
CA THR A 77 -16.15 14.90 -4.53
C THR A 77 -16.88 14.94 -3.19
N GLY A 78 -18.00 15.65 -3.09
CA GLY A 78 -18.68 15.93 -1.82
C GLY A 78 -18.14 17.15 -1.08
N TYR A 79 -17.08 17.77 -1.58
CA TYR A 79 -16.38 18.88 -0.92
C TYR A 79 -16.40 20.16 -1.77
N GLY A 80 -16.14 21.30 -1.10
CA GLY A 80 -15.93 22.59 -1.72
C GLY A 80 -14.48 23.07 -1.57
N THR A 81 -14.04 23.92 -2.48
CA THR A 81 -12.74 24.60 -2.43
C THR A 81 -12.83 25.97 -1.77
N LYS A 82 -11.70 26.60 -1.51
CA LYS A 82 -11.61 27.98 -1.00
C LYS A 82 -10.61 28.78 -1.84
N GLY A 83 -10.81 30.08 -1.86
CA GLY A 83 -9.90 30.99 -2.59
C GLY A 83 -10.06 30.91 -4.11
N LYS A 84 -9.18 31.65 -4.84
CA LYS A 84 -9.19 31.75 -6.30
C LYS A 84 -7.77 31.90 -6.86
N GLY A 85 -7.60 31.46 -8.12
CA GLY A 85 -6.33 31.61 -8.84
C GLY A 85 -5.18 30.93 -8.12
N GLU A 86 -4.12 31.65 -7.85
CA GLU A 86 -2.95 31.12 -7.15
C GLU A 86 -3.21 30.82 -5.66
N ASN A 87 -4.19 31.47 -5.06
CA ASN A 87 -4.59 31.24 -3.67
C ASN A 87 -5.72 30.19 -3.54
N LEU A 88 -5.94 29.39 -4.58
CA LEU A 88 -6.90 28.29 -4.54
C LEU A 88 -6.43 27.20 -3.57
N LEU A 89 -7.32 26.85 -2.63
CA LEU A 89 -7.11 25.82 -1.61
C LEU A 89 -8.04 24.64 -1.86
N ILE A 90 -7.50 23.43 -1.80
CA ILE A 90 -8.21 22.17 -2.03
C ILE A 90 -8.26 21.37 -0.74
N PRO A 91 -9.42 20.81 -0.35
CA PRO A 91 -9.55 20.01 0.87
C PRO A 91 -8.81 18.66 0.72
N VAL A 92 -8.00 18.33 1.72
CA VAL A 92 -7.20 17.09 1.76
C VAL A 92 -8.10 15.86 1.74
N GLN A 93 -9.23 15.92 2.44
CA GLN A 93 -10.18 14.81 2.55
C GLN A 93 -10.75 14.37 1.18
N ALA A 94 -10.88 15.30 0.24
CA ALA A 94 -11.31 14.98 -1.12
C ALA A 94 -10.25 14.23 -1.94
N LEU A 95 -9.00 14.19 -1.46
CA LEU A 95 -7.83 13.70 -2.21
C LEU A 95 -7.24 12.41 -1.63
N SER A 96 -7.41 12.17 -0.33
CA SER A 96 -6.71 11.12 0.42
C SER A 96 -6.94 9.70 -0.08
N ASP A 97 -8.11 9.42 -0.67
CA ASP A 97 -8.43 8.10 -1.24
C ASP A 97 -7.65 7.78 -2.52
N LYS A 98 -7.19 8.81 -3.23
CA LYS A 98 -6.52 8.67 -4.54
C LYS A 98 -5.04 9.07 -4.52
N LEU A 99 -4.64 9.88 -3.55
CA LEU A 99 -3.28 10.42 -3.44
C LEU A 99 -2.68 10.09 -2.07
N SER A 100 -1.37 9.87 -2.04
CA SER A 100 -0.64 9.73 -0.77
C SER A 100 -0.44 11.11 -0.13
N ILE A 101 -1.50 11.61 0.50
CA ILE A 101 -1.51 12.86 1.23
C ILE A 101 -1.96 12.60 2.66
N VAL A 102 -1.18 13.05 3.64
CA VAL A 102 -1.40 12.77 5.06
C VAL A 102 -1.34 14.08 5.84
N TYR A 103 -2.31 14.28 6.72
CA TYR A 103 -2.23 15.31 7.75
C TYR A 103 -1.74 14.69 9.05
N GLU A 104 -0.62 15.17 9.52
CA GLU A 104 0.03 14.72 10.75
C GLU A 104 -0.32 15.68 11.88
N ASN A 105 -1.24 15.26 12.75
CA ASN A 105 -1.75 16.10 13.85
C ASN A 105 -0.65 16.58 14.82
N ARG A 106 0.36 15.74 15.10
CA ARG A 106 1.41 16.07 16.09
C ARG A 106 2.30 17.23 15.66
N SER A 107 2.51 17.40 14.38
CA SER A 107 3.34 18.47 13.79
C SER A 107 2.52 19.51 13.06
N GLU A 108 1.18 19.37 13.05
CA GLU A 108 0.24 20.22 12.29
C GLU A 108 0.70 20.41 10.83
N THR A 109 1.19 19.33 10.21
CA THR A 109 1.82 19.37 8.89
C THR A 109 1.07 18.49 7.91
N VAL A 110 0.80 19.00 6.73
CA VAL A 110 0.36 18.19 5.58
C VAL A 110 1.57 17.70 4.81
N ILE A 111 1.63 16.41 4.58
CA ILE A 111 2.69 15.72 3.83
C ILE A 111 2.08 15.17 2.55
N MET A 112 2.72 15.47 1.44
CA MET A 112 2.32 15.04 0.11
C MET A 112 3.44 14.22 -0.51
N THR A 113 3.16 12.98 -0.88
CA THR A 113 4.17 12.06 -1.47
C THR A 113 3.70 11.52 -2.81
N SER A 114 4.57 11.60 -3.81
CA SER A 114 4.41 10.95 -5.11
C SER A 114 5.57 10.01 -5.36
N SER A 115 5.56 9.29 -6.48
CA SER A 115 6.71 8.46 -6.90
C SER A 115 7.99 9.26 -7.15
N LYS A 116 7.90 10.60 -7.21
CA LYS A 116 9.01 11.50 -7.56
C LYS A 116 9.32 12.51 -6.48
N ASP A 117 8.31 13.03 -5.80
CA ASP A 117 8.44 14.20 -4.95
C ASP A 117 7.83 13.96 -3.56
N VAL A 118 8.46 14.58 -2.56
CA VAL A 118 7.98 14.65 -1.17
C VAL A 118 7.88 16.11 -0.79
N ALA A 119 6.69 16.57 -0.46
CA ALA A 119 6.45 17.94 -0.01
C ALA A 119 5.81 17.98 1.36
N SER A 120 6.06 19.05 2.09
CA SER A 120 5.40 19.34 3.37
C SER A 120 4.99 20.81 3.45
N VAL A 121 3.89 21.06 4.18
CA VAL A 121 3.46 22.42 4.53
C VAL A 121 2.76 22.37 5.89
N ALA A 122 3.19 23.21 6.83
CA ALA A 122 2.55 23.33 8.13
C ALA A 122 1.29 24.22 8.05
N LEU A 123 0.30 23.94 8.90
CA LEU A 123 -0.91 24.76 9.00
C LEU A 123 -0.55 26.21 9.37
N GLY A 124 -1.27 27.15 8.78
CA GLY A 124 -1.03 28.60 8.96
C GLY A 124 0.22 29.12 8.24
N HIS A 125 0.97 28.27 7.54
CA HIS A 125 2.20 28.64 6.86
C HIS A 125 2.13 28.40 5.35
N SER A 126 2.72 29.31 4.59
CA SER A 126 2.95 29.15 3.15
C SER A 126 4.37 28.65 2.83
N THR A 127 5.21 28.51 3.86
CA THR A 127 6.54 27.91 3.76
C THR A 127 6.50 26.44 4.16
N GLY A 128 7.29 25.63 3.50
CA GLY A 128 7.41 24.20 3.78
C GLY A 128 8.66 23.61 3.15
N SER A 129 8.57 22.38 2.67
CA SER A 129 9.69 21.74 1.98
C SER A 129 9.24 21.03 0.70
N LEU A 130 10.16 20.87 -0.24
CA LEU A 130 10.05 19.98 -1.40
C LEU A 130 11.38 19.22 -1.53
N ASN A 131 11.32 17.90 -1.41
CA ASN A 131 12.49 17.01 -1.47
C ASN A 131 13.61 17.41 -0.52
N GLY A 132 13.25 17.84 0.71
CA GLY A 132 14.17 18.29 1.74
C GLY A 132 14.73 19.70 1.56
N ARG A 133 14.29 20.46 0.54
CA ARG A 133 14.67 21.86 0.33
C ARG A 133 13.54 22.78 0.74
N ALA A 134 13.87 23.92 1.35
CA ALA A 134 12.88 24.93 1.67
C ALA A 134 12.08 25.35 0.43
N LYS A 135 10.77 25.44 0.56
CA LYS A 135 9.83 25.78 -0.51
C LYS A 135 8.81 26.80 -0.02
N GLN A 136 8.58 27.83 -0.84
CA GLN A 136 7.49 28.77 -0.66
C GLN A 136 6.33 28.36 -1.57
N TRP A 137 5.14 28.14 -0.99
CA TRP A 137 3.90 27.91 -1.69
C TRP A 137 3.13 29.22 -1.91
N SER A 138 2.17 29.24 -2.80
CA SER A 138 1.39 30.45 -3.12
C SER A 138 0.46 30.90 -2.00
N ALA A 139 0.02 29.98 -1.16
CA ALA A 139 -0.86 30.23 -0.01
C ALA A 139 -0.48 29.31 1.16
N ALA A 140 -0.97 29.64 2.35
CA ALA A 140 -0.84 28.80 3.54
C ALA A 140 -1.74 27.56 3.42
N ALA A 141 -1.36 26.45 4.07
CA ALA A 141 -2.28 25.39 4.39
C ALA A 141 -3.17 25.86 5.56
N GLU A 142 -4.47 25.57 5.52
CA GLU A 142 -5.43 26.07 6.49
C GLU A 142 -6.37 24.99 6.99
N GLN A 143 -6.84 25.14 8.23
CA GLN A 143 -7.97 24.37 8.75
C GLN A 143 -9.22 25.23 8.75
N ILE A 144 -10.24 24.82 8.00
CA ILE A 144 -11.50 25.58 7.85
C ILE A 144 -12.67 24.63 8.09
N GLY A 145 -13.49 24.92 9.09
CA GLY A 145 -14.68 24.11 9.40
C GLY A 145 -14.39 22.65 9.77
N GLY A 146 -13.17 22.36 10.23
CA GLY A 146 -12.73 21.00 10.57
C GLY A 146 -11.95 20.30 9.44
N ASP A 147 -12.06 20.74 8.21
CA ASP A 147 -11.34 20.21 7.05
C ASP A 147 -9.97 20.90 6.87
N ILE A 148 -8.99 20.14 6.40
CA ILE A 148 -7.65 20.63 6.09
C ILE A 148 -7.55 20.96 4.61
N TYR A 149 -7.07 22.15 4.31
CA TYR A 149 -6.92 22.67 2.95
C TYR A 149 -5.43 22.90 2.60
N VAL A 150 -5.06 22.57 1.38
CA VAL A 150 -3.71 22.78 0.87
C VAL A 150 -3.70 23.61 -0.40
N PRO A 151 -2.62 24.38 -0.69
CA PRO A 151 -2.50 25.16 -1.91
C PRO A 151 -2.55 24.27 -3.15
N MET A 152 -3.37 24.66 -4.14
CA MET A 152 -3.40 23.99 -5.44
C MET A 152 -2.04 23.94 -6.13
N THR A 153 -1.18 24.96 -5.89
CA THR A 153 0.16 24.99 -6.46
C THR A 153 1.05 23.87 -5.94
N ALA A 154 0.88 23.44 -4.68
CA ALA A 154 1.58 22.28 -4.13
C ALA A 154 1.10 20.97 -4.80
N LEU A 155 -0.20 20.80 -4.96
CA LEU A 155 -0.79 19.64 -5.65
C LEU A 155 -0.36 19.55 -7.12
N LYS A 156 -0.28 20.70 -7.80
CA LYS A 156 0.23 20.79 -9.17
C LYS A 156 1.69 20.35 -9.26
N GLU A 157 2.53 20.77 -8.33
CA GLU A 157 3.96 20.47 -8.34
C GLU A 157 4.23 19.01 -8.01
N VAL A 158 3.60 18.47 -6.96
CA VAL A 158 3.83 17.10 -6.48
C VAL A 158 3.14 16.05 -7.35
N TYR A 159 1.89 16.29 -7.75
CA TYR A 159 1.07 15.30 -8.44
C TYR A 159 0.75 15.65 -9.89
N GLY A 160 1.15 16.84 -10.36
CA GLY A 160 0.83 17.31 -11.71
C GLY A 160 -0.64 17.63 -11.94
N LEU A 161 -1.45 17.68 -10.89
CA LEU A 161 -2.88 18.00 -11.01
C LEU A 161 -3.09 19.36 -11.64
N ARG A 162 -4.16 19.49 -12.40
CA ARG A 162 -4.59 20.76 -13.00
C ARG A 162 -5.96 21.13 -12.48
N ALA A 163 -6.12 22.40 -12.13
CA ALA A 163 -7.41 22.96 -11.73
C ALA A 163 -7.89 23.96 -12.77
N LYS A 164 -9.18 23.89 -13.09
CA LYS A 164 -9.90 24.89 -13.89
C LYS A 164 -11.04 25.43 -13.03
N GLN A 165 -11.02 26.73 -12.73
CA GLN A 165 -12.12 27.41 -12.02
C GLN A 165 -13.10 27.98 -13.03
N TYR A 166 -14.39 27.84 -12.73
CA TYR A 166 -15.48 28.36 -13.55
C TYR A 166 -16.11 29.58 -12.86
N PRO A 167 -15.97 30.80 -13.44
CA PRO A 167 -16.54 32.01 -12.85
C PRO A 167 -18.07 31.98 -12.75
N SER A 168 -18.73 31.22 -13.63
CA SER A 168 -20.20 31.16 -13.75
C SER A 168 -20.89 30.54 -12.56
N ASN A 169 -20.27 29.54 -11.93
CA ASN A 169 -20.86 28.77 -10.82
C ASN A 169 -19.87 28.51 -9.66
N GLY A 170 -18.65 29.04 -9.76
CA GLY A 170 -17.60 28.83 -8.76
C GLY A 170 -16.97 27.45 -8.77
N ALA A 171 -17.43 26.50 -9.58
CA ALA A 171 -16.92 25.12 -9.60
C ALA A 171 -15.43 25.07 -9.92
N VAL A 172 -14.76 24.10 -9.31
CA VAL A 172 -13.34 23.79 -9.55
C VAL A 172 -13.25 22.37 -10.09
N GLN A 173 -12.81 22.23 -11.32
CA GLN A 173 -12.54 20.95 -11.94
C GLN A 173 -11.07 20.60 -11.80
N LEU A 174 -10.77 19.46 -11.14
CA LEU A 174 -9.45 18.83 -11.15
C LEU A 174 -9.37 17.80 -12.28
N SER A 175 -8.22 17.79 -12.94
CA SER A 175 -7.87 16.80 -13.96
C SER A 175 -6.58 16.10 -13.60
N THR A 176 -6.59 14.77 -13.73
CA THR A 176 -5.41 13.92 -13.51
C THR A 176 -4.48 14.01 -14.72
N PRO A 177 -3.15 14.18 -14.54
CA PRO A 177 -2.20 14.27 -15.65
C PRO A 177 -2.19 12.99 -16.51
N GLY A 178 -2.00 13.16 -17.82
CA GLY A 178 -1.90 12.06 -18.78
C GLY A 178 -3.24 11.50 -19.26
N GLN A 179 -4.37 11.99 -18.76
CA GLN A 179 -5.69 11.60 -19.26
C GLN A 179 -5.96 12.14 -20.67
N THR A 180 -6.77 11.41 -21.43
CA THR A 180 -7.32 11.86 -22.70
C THR A 180 -8.82 12.13 -22.53
N LEU A 181 -9.21 13.40 -22.62
CA LEU A 181 -10.59 13.85 -22.44
C LEU A 181 -11.30 13.88 -23.79
N GLN A 182 -12.39 13.14 -23.92
CA GLN A 182 -13.24 13.16 -25.11
C GLN A 182 -14.00 14.48 -25.18
N GLN A 183 -14.02 15.10 -26.37
CA GLN A 183 -14.80 16.30 -26.62
C GLN A 183 -16.08 15.96 -27.40
N GLY A 184 -17.12 16.71 -27.14
CA GLY A 184 -18.38 16.57 -27.84
C GLY A 184 -19.10 17.90 -28.01
N ILE A 185 -20.16 17.87 -28.78
CA ILE A 185 -21.14 18.98 -28.89
C ILE A 185 -22.52 18.44 -28.65
N VAL A 186 -23.34 19.24 -27.98
CA VAL A 186 -24.76 18.98 -27.82
C VAL A 186 -25.44 19.06 -29.20
N ILE A 187 -26.17 18.00 -29.55
CA ILE A 187 -26.99 17.97 -30.79
C ILE A 187 -28.46 17.84 -30.40
N GLN A 188 -29.27 18.64 -31.04
CA GLN A 188 -30.70 18.66 -30.78
C GLN A 188 -31.43 17.76 -31.77
N GLN A 189 -32.32 16.90 -31.28
CA GLN A 189 -33.10 16.01 -32.14
C GLN A 189 -34.46 16.63 -32.56
N LYS A 190 -34.91 17.70 -31.90
CA LYS A 190 -36.18 18.40 -32.23
C LYS A 190 -36.00 19.91 -32.07
N ASP A 191 -36.64 20.69 -32.94
CA ASP A 191 -36.59 22.15 -32.91
C ASP A 191 -37.00 22.71 -31.53
N ASP A 192 -36.21 23.66 -31.01
CA ASP A 192 -36.37 24.44 -29.77
C ASP A 192 -36.38 23.71 -28.41
N ALA A 193 -36.08 22.41 -28.32
CA ALA A 193 -36.01 21.75 -27.05
C ALA A 193 -34.62 21.91 -26.42
N LYS A 194 -34.51 22.54 -25.23
CA LYS A 194 -33.27 22.57 -24.44
C LYS A 194 -33.03 21.22 -23.76
N ILE A 195 -31.82 20.71 -23.86
CA ILE A 195 -31.41 19.45 -23.27
C ILE A 195 -31.07 19.65 -21.78
N ALA A 196 -31.63 18.84 -20.91
CA ALA A 196 -31.38 18.93 -19.47
C ALA A 196 -30.09 18.20 -19.09
N LEU A 197 -29.08 18.92 -18.60
CA LEU A 197 -27.96 18.35 -17.86
C LEU A 197 -28.48 17.92 -16.47
N ARG A 198 -28.41 16.63 -16.16
CA ARG A 198 -29.01 16.06 -14.96
C ARG A 198 -27.97 15.66 -13.93
N GLU A 199 -28.34 15.67 -12.66
CA GLU A 199 -27.46 15.31 -11.55
C GLU A 199 -27.05 13.83 -11.59
N ASN A 200 -27.95 12.95 -12.04
CA ASN A 200 -27.73 11.49 -12.13
C ASN A 200 -28.20 10.98 -13.50
N ALA A 201 -27.79 9.76 -13.87
CA ALA A 201 -28.14 9.05 -15.11
C ALA A 201 -29.63 8.60 -15.11
N SER A 202 -30.56 9.55 -14.96
CA SER A 202 -32.00 9.31 -14.88
C SER A 202 -32.81 10.48 -15.41
N LYS A 203 -33.92 10.20 -16.11
CA LYS A 203 -34.87 11.23 -16.56
C LYS A 203 -35.58 11.94 -15.41
N GLN A 204 -35.66 11.32 -14.25
CA GLN A 204 -36.29 11.85 -13.04
C GLN A 204 -35.31 12.69 -12.19
N ALA A 205 -34.00 12.58 -12.45
CA ALA A 205 -33.00 13.35 -11.72
C ALA A 205 -33.16 14.85 -11.91
N PRO A 206 -32.84 15.68 -10.90
CA PRO A 206 -32.88 17.14 -11.00
C PRO A 206 -32.07 17.66 -12.19
N SER A 207 -32.55 18.71 -12.82
CA SER A 207 -31.83 19.39 -13.90
C SER A 207 -30.92 20.48 -13.30
N LEU A 208 -29.61 20.33 -13.51
CA LEU A 208 -28.59 21.30 -13.09
C LEU A 208 -28.56 22.52 -14.03
N GLU A 209 -28.71 22.26 -15.34
CA GLU A 209 -28.61 23.25 -16.40
C GLU A 209 -29.44 22.82 -17.62
N LYS A 210 -29.82 23.79 -18.46
CA LYS A 210 -30.42 23.53 -19.77
C LYS A 210 -29.44 23.91 -20.88
N LEU A 211 -28.96 22.91 -21.58
CA LEU A 211 -28.00 23.06 -22.67
C LEU A 211 -28.71 23.38 -24.01
N VAL A 212 -28.07 24.17 -24.85
CA VAL A 212 -28.51 24.45 -26.19
C VAL A 212 -27.69 23.67 -27.23
N SER A 213 -28.25 23.43 -28.42
CA SER A 213 -27.53 22.79 -29.51
C SER A 213 -26.26 23.58 -29.83
N GLY A 214 -25.17 22.89 -30.11
CA GLY A 214 -23.85 23.49 -30.38
C GLY A 214 -23.00 23.73 -29.12
N THR A 215 -23.55 23.60 -27.89
CA THR A 215 -22.75 23.71 -26.66
C THR A 215 -21.62 22.68 -26.66
N GLN A 216 -20.40 23.15 -26.47
CA GLN A 216 -19.23 22.26 -26.32
C GLN A 216 -19.23 21.61 -24.96
N VAL A 217 -18.86 20.32 -24.92
CA VAL A 217 -18.81 19.54 -23.69
C VAL A 217 -17.57 18.65 -23.65
N THR A 218 -17.07 18.41 -22.43
CA THR A 218 -16.08 17.35 -22.18
C THR A 218 -16.80 16.11 -21.68
N VAL A 219 -16.56 14.96 -22.28
CA VAL A 219 -17.15 13.67 -21.86
C VAL A 219 -16.19 12.97 -20.93
N TRP A 220 -16.63 12.74 -19.69
CA TRP A 220 -15.85 12.12 -18.62
C TRP A 220 -16.09 10.63 -18.48
N GLY A 221 -17.22 10.11 -18.93
CA GLY A 221 -17.55 8.69 -18.80
C GLY A 221 -18.94 8.36 -19.36
N GLU A 222 -19.29 7.09 -19.25
CA GLU A 222 -20.57 6.54 -19.69
C GLU A 222 -21.22 5.71 -18.57
N GLU A 223 -22.54 5.83 -18.45
CA GLU A 223 -23.35 5.03 -17.54
C GLU A 223 -24.65 4.63 -18.23
N GLY A 224 -24.75 3.36 -18.63
CA GLY A 224 -25.87 2.87 -19.43
C GLY A 224 -26.07 3.70 -20.71
N ASP A 225 -27.23 4.30 -20.90
CA ASP A 225 -27.56 5.18 -22.05
C ASP A 225 -27.19 6.65 -21.83
N TRP A 226 -26.43 6.96 -20.79
CA TRP A 226 -26.06 8.32 -20.41
C TRP A 226 -24.57 8.56 -20.60
N LEU A 227 -24.23 9.82 -20.92
CA LEU A 227 -22.87 10.35 -20.85
C LEU A 227 -22.76 11.28 -19.66
N ARG A 228 -21.72 11.09 -18.85
CA ARG A 228 -21.31 12.06 -17.84
C ARG A 228 -20.47 13.13 -18.55
N ILE A 229 -20.96 14.34 -18.55
CA ILE A 229 -20.33 15.46 -19.27
C ILE A 229 -20.07 16.65 -18.35
N GLU A 230 -19.12 17.47 -18.74
CA GLU A 230 -18.87 18.81 -18.22
C GLU A 230 -19.27 19.82 -19.30
N ALA A 231 -20.22 20.70 -18.97
CA ALA A 231 -20.63 21.78 -19.84
C ALA A 231 -19.66 22.96 -19.77
N GLU A 232 -19.73 23.86 -20.74
CA GLU A 232 -18.87 25.04 -20.85
C GLU A 232 -18.91 25.94 -19.61
N GLY A 233 -20.06 25.97 -18.89
CA GLY A 233 -20.23 26.69 -17.63
C GLY A 233 -19.64 26.00 -16.39
N GLY A 234 -19.05 24.81 -16.51
CA GLY A 234 -18.44 24.06 -15.41
C GLY A 234 -19.40 23.18 -14.61
N ASN A 235 -20.68 23.11 -15.02
CA ASN A 235 -21.60 22.13 -14.45
C ASN A 235 -21.28 20.75 -15.00
N VAL A 236 -21.21 19.76 -14.11
CA VAL A 236 -21.02 18.34 -14.46
C VAL A 236 -22.28 17.57 -14.17
N GLY A 237 -22.70 16.73 -15.08
CA GLY A 237 -23.91 15.93 -14.95
C GLY A 237 -24.06 14.94 -16.10
N TYR A 238 -25.27 14.46 -16.29
CA TYR A 238 -25.60 13.40 -17.24
C TYR A 238 -26.54 13.90 -18.34
N VAL A 239 -26.24 13.50 -19.57
CA VAL A 239 -27.05 13.73 -20.77
C VAL A 239 -27.19 12.42 -21.52
N ALA A 240 -28.30 12.20 -22.24
CA ALA A 240 -28.47 10.99 -23.03
C ALA A 240 -27.44 10.90 -24.17
N LYS A 241 -26.98 9.69 -24.48
CA LYS A 241 -25.90 9.46 -25.47
C LYS A 241 -26.23 10.00 -26.87
N ASP A 242 -27.49 9.90 -27.25
CA ASP A 242 -28.01 10.35 -28.53
C ASP A 242 -28.13 11.87 -28.67
N GLU A 243 -27.95 12.59 -27.55
CA GLU A 243 -27.96 14.07 -27.52
C GLU A 243 -26.55 14.66 -27.63
N ILE A 244 -25.49 13.83 -27.72
CA ILE A 244 -24.10 14.29 -27.85
C ILE A 244 -23.44 13.71 -29.10
N GLN A 245 -22.95 14.58 -29.96
CA GLN A 245 -22.05 14.21 -31.03
C GLN A 245 -20.59 14.32 -30.57
N ARG A 246 -19.88 13.20 -30.52
CA ARG A 246 -18.44 13.18 -30.21
C ARG A 246 -17.64 13.84 -31.34
N LYS A 247 -16.62 14.62 -30.99
CA LYS A 247 -15.81 15.39 -31.96
C LYS A 247 -14.35 14.95 -31.98
N GLY A 248 -13.72 14.82 -30.91
CA GLY A 248 -12.29 14.51 -30.84
C GLY A 248 -11.86 14.35 -29.40
N SER A 249 -10.58 14.47 -29.13
CA SER A 249 -10.04 14.36 -27.77
C SER A 249 -8.95 15.39 -27.51
N VAL A 250 -8.79 15.77 -26.23
CA VAL A 250 -7.73 16.66 -25.74
C VAL A 250 -6.96 15.92 -24.66
N ALA A 251 -5.63 15.87 -24.80
CA ALA A 251 -4.78 15.28 -23.79
C ALA A 251 -4.52 16.28 -22.64
N VAL A 252 -4.71 15.82 -21.40
CA VAL A 252 -4.18 16.52 -20.22
C VAL A 252 -2.68 16.25 -20.17
N PRO A 253 -1.81 17.27 -20.21
CA PRO A 253 -0.37 17.05 -20.23
C PRO A 253 0.07 16.16 -19.07
N SER A 254 0.89 15.16 -19.36
CA SER A 254 1.52 14.30 -18.36
C SER A 254 2.62 15.05 -17.61
N ILE A 255 2.97 14.53 -16.42
CA ILE A 255 4.20 14.93 -15.71
C ILE A 255 5.38 14.10 -16.21
N SER A 256 6.59 14.60 -15.99
CA SER A 256 7.79 13.79 -16.19
C SER A 256 7.74 12.52 -15.34
N PRO A 257 8.12 11.37 -15.91
CA PRO A 257 8.18 10.14 -15.12
C PRO A 257 9.14 10.28 -13.94
N ALA A 258 8.88 9.52 -12.88
CA ALA A 258 9.78 9.41 -11.75
C ALA A 258 11.14 8.87 -12.20
N PRO A 259 12.25 9.29 -11.58
CA PRO A 259 13.55 8.66 -11.76
C PRO A 259 13.48 7.18 -11.37
N VAL A 260 14.13 6.33 -12.15
CA VAL A 260 14.25 4.90 -11.85
C VAL A 260 15.73 4.55 -11.86
N PRO A 261 16.26 3.87 -10.82
CA PRO A 261 17.67 3.47 -10.77
C PRO A 261 18.06 2.60 -11.98
N ALA A 262 19.31 2.72 -12.43
CA ALA A 262 19.80 2.00 -13.61
C ALA A 262 19.66 0.48 -13.46
N PHE A 263 19.99 -0.05 -12.29
CA PHE A 263 19.87 -1.48 -11.97
C PHE A 263 18.44 -2.00 -12.15
N VAL A 264 17.45 -1.21 -11.72
CA VAL A 264 16.01 -1.55 -11.86
C VAL A 264 15.58 -1.50 -13.33
N LYS A 265 16.04 -0.49 -14.09
CA LYS A 265 15.77 -0.39 -15.54
C LYS A 265 16.28 -1.57 -16.34
N GLU A 266 17.45 -2.10 -15.97
CA GLU A 266 18.06 -3.24 -16.63
C GLU A 266 17.36 -4.56 -16.33
N LYS A 267 16.38 -4.56 -15.39
CA LYS A 267 15.61 -5.75 -14.98
C LYS A 267 16.51 -6.94 -14.63
N ARG A 268 17.66 -6.68 -14.03
CA ARG A 268 18.56 -7.74 -13.59
C ARG A 268 17.92 -8.51 -12.44
N PRO A 269 17.94 -9.84 -12.48
CA PRO A 269 17.50 -10.63 -11.33
C PRO A 269 18.43 -10.38 -10.14
N ILE A 270 17.84 -10.33 -8.95
CA ILE A 270 18.57 -10.12 -7.71
C ILE A 270 19.20 -11.43 -7.27
N SER A 271 20.48 -11.38 -6.91
CA SER A 271 21.14 -12.40 -6.11
C SER A 271 21.95 -11.69 -5.03
N LEU A 272 21.33 -11.53 -3.85
CA LEU A 272 21.86 -10.74 -2.75
C LEU A 272 22.47 -11.62 -1.66
N ALA A 273 23.57 -11.18 -1.08
CA ALA A 273 24.09 -11.74 0.16
C ALA A 273 24.14 -10.66 1.25
N TRP A 274 23.45 -10.90 2.36
CA TRP A 274 23.62 -10.06 3.55
C TRP A 274 24.97 -10.35 4.20
N GLU A 275 25.61 -9.28 4.65
CA GLU A 275 26.84 -9.30 5.42
C GLU A 275 26.57 -8.80 6.84
N ALA A 276 26.53 -9.71 7.81
CA ALA A 276 26.30 -9.36 9.20
C ALA A 276 27.53 -8.68 9.82
N VAL A 277 27.47 -7.38 10.02
CA VAL A 277 28.53 -6.58 10.65
C VAL A 277 28.13 -6.23 12.09
N TYR A 278 28.70 -6.93 13.06
CA TYR A 278 28.43 -6.68 14.48
C TYR A 278 29.36 -5.57 15.01
N SER A 279 30.64 -5.86 15.18
CA SER A 279 31.65 -4.93 15.72
C SER A 279 32.74 -4.55 14.73
N ARG A 280 32.99 -5.38 13.72
CA ARG A 280 34.04 -5.19 12.72
C ARG A 280 33.54 -5.61 11.34
N ASN A 281 33.89 -4.82 10.34
CA ASN A 281 33.74 -5.21 8.96
C ASN A 281 34.64 -6.40 8.59
N PRO A 282 34.24 -7.24 7.63
CA PRO A 282 35.11 -8.28 7.11
C PRO A 282 36.33 -7.65 6.43
N ASP A 283 37.45 -8.36 6.43
CA ASP A 283 38.61 -7.99 5.63
C ASP A 283 38.31 -8.28 4.16
N PRO A 284 38.21 -7.27 3.27
CA PRO A 284 37.85 -7.49 1.88
C PRO A 284 38.84 -8.39 1.11
N THR A 285 40.08 -8.42 1.55
CA THR A 285 41.12 -9.25 0.90
C THR A 285 40.91 -10.75 1.13
N LYS A 286 40.10 -11.13 2.12
CA LYS A 286 39.79 -12.51 2.49
C LYS A 286 38.39 -12.95 2.03
N LEU A 287 37.66 -12.06 1.36
CA LEU A 287 36.32 -12.41 0.88
C LEU A 287 36.38 -13.33 -0.34
N PRO A 288 35.54 -14.36 -0.39
CA PRO A 288 35.43 -15.20 -1.57
C PRO A 288 34.85 -14.42 -2.75
N ALA A 289 35.11 -14.86 -3.98
CA ALA A 289 34.62 -14.18 -5.18
C ALA A 289 33.08 -14.11 -5.30
N MET A 290 32.35 -15.02 -4.64
CA MET A 290 30.88 -15.14 -4.65
C MET A 290 30.28 -15.04 -6.07
N PRO A 291 30.64 -15.93 -7.01
CA PRO A 291 30.06 -15.94 -8.34
C PRO A 291 28.54 -16.20 -8.24
N GLY A 292 27.77 -15.54 -9.05
CA GLY A 292 26.31 -15.63 -9.00
C GLY A 292 25.64 -14.61 -8.07
N THR A 293 26.37 -13.95 -7.18
CA THR A 293 25.89 -12.85 -6.34
C THR A 293 26.18 -11.51 -7.01
N ASN A 294 25.18 -10.64 -7.11
CA ASN A 294 25.33 -9.31 -7.73
C ASN A 294 25.08 -8.14 -6.76
N VAL A 295 24.61 -8.43 -5.53
CA VAL A 295 24.40 -7.41 -4.49
C VAL A 295 24.96 -7.92 -3.16
N ILE A 296 25.66 -7.05 -2.44
CA ILE A 296 26.05 -7.23 -1.04
C ILE A 296 25.27 -6.24 -0.18
N SER A 297 24.64 -6.72 0.89
CA SER A 297 23.90 -5.86 1.82
C SER A 297 24.50 -5.95 3.23
N PRO A 298 25.47 -5.09 3.57
CA PRO A 298 26.06 -5.06 4.89
C PRO A 298 25.16 -4.36 5.91
N THR A 299 25.09 -4.86 7.14
CA THR A 299 24.32 -4.30 8.25
C THR A 299 25.03 -3.08 8.85
N TRP A 300 25.06 -1.98 8.09
CA TRP A 300 25.91 -0.84 8.39
C TRP A 300 25.22 0.29 9.12
N PHE A 301 23.96 0.56 8.80
CA PHE A 301 23.23 1.69 9.34
C PHE A 301 22.18 1.23 10.34
N SER A 302 22.03 1.99 11.42
CA SER A 302 21.02 1.68 12.42
C SER A 302 20.44 2.94 13.06
N LEU A 303 19.19 2.86 13.49
CA LEU A 303 18.52 3.93 14.23
C LEU A 303 19.22 4.13 15.58
N ALA A 304 19.80 5.31 15.80
CA ALA A 304 20.60 5.60 16.98
C ALA A 304 19.77 6.05 18.19
N ASP A 305 18.71 6.84 17.95
CA ASP A 305 17.93 7.48 19.01
C ASP A 305 16.47 7.77 18.62
N ASN A 306 15.74 8.37 19.56
CA ASN A 306 14.34 8.76 19.41
C ASN A 306 14.11 9.95 18.46
N GLU A 307 15.18 10.63 18.03
CA GLU A 307 15.13 11.81 17.15
C GLU A 307 15.38 11.48 15.68
N GLY A 308 15.61 10.20 15.37
CA GLY A 308 15.88 9.75 14.00
C GLY A 308 17.32 9.95 13.56
N ASN A 309 18.28 10.01 14.48
CA ASN A 309 19.69 9.97 14.13
C ASN A 309 20.11 8.56 13.72
N VAL A 310 21.13 8.47 12.88
CA VAL A 310 21.62 7.23 12.28
C VAL A 310 23.05 6.95 12.72
N ASP A 311 23.27 5.79 13.34
CA ASP A 311 24.60 5.24 13.57
C ASP A 311 25.12 4.54 12.33
N GLU A 312 26.44 4.55 12.11
CA GLU A 312 27.05 3.95 10.93
C GLU A 312 28.33 3.16 11.25
N LYS A 313 28.55 2.07 10.49
CA LYS A 313 29.70 1.18 10.58
C LYS A 313 30.34 0.91 9.22
N ALA A 314 30.02 1.74 8.21
CA ALA A 314 30.39 1.50 6.82
C ALA A 314 31.91 1.51 6.60
N ASP A 315 32.37 0.60 5.74
CA ASP A 315 33.77 0.47 5.33
C ASP A 315 33.90 0.72 3.82
N PRO A 316 34.51 1.81 3.39
CA PRO A 316 34.68 2.12 1.96
C PRO A 316 35.52 1.08 1.21
N ARG A 317 36.37 0.30 1.91
CA ARG A 317 37.15 -0.76 1.30
C ARG A 317 36.25 -1.91 0.83
N LEU A 318 35.18 -2.20 1.58
CA LEU A 318 34.20 -3.22 1.17
C LEU A 318 33.40 -2.77 -0.05
N VAL A 319 33.02 -1.48 -0.11
CA VAL A 319 32.37 -0.91 -1.31
C VAL A 319 33.28 -1.02 -2.52
N GLN A 320 34.53 -0.59 -2.38
CA GLN A 320 35.52 -0.68 -3.45
C GLN A 320 35.70 -2.13 -3.95
N TRP A 321 35.83 -3.07 -3.02
CA TRP A 321 35.94 -4.49 -3.36
C TRP A 321 34.70 -5.00 -4.12
N ALA A 322 33.51 -4.65 -3.65
CA ALA A 322 32.25 -5.04 -4.28
C ALA A 322 32.17 -4.53 -5.73
N HIS A 323 32.42 -3.24 -5.95
CA HIS A 323 32.40 -2.63 -7.28
C HIS A 323 33.46 -3.23 -8.21
N GLN A 324 34.67 -3.49 -7.73
CA GLN A 324 35.72 -4.16 -8.51
C GLN A 324 35.34 -5.59 -8.92
N ASN A 325 34.46 -6.23 -8.15
CA ASN A 325 33.92 -7.57 -8.45
C ASN A 325 32.53 -7.53 -9.13
N GLY A 326 32.12 -6.39 -9.70
CA GLY A 326 30.88 -6.23 -10.44
C GLY A 326 29.61 -6.37 -9.59
N LYS A 327 29.70 -6.09 -8.29
CA LYS A 327 28.60 -6.17 -7.35
C LYS A 327 28.17 -4.78 -6.88
N GLN A 328 26.86 -4.60 -6.65
CA GLN A 328 26.32 -3.45 -5.97
C GLN A 328 26.39 -3.60 -4.44
N VAL A 329 26.36 -2.48 -3.74
CA VAL A 329 26.25 -2.44 -2.28
C VAL A 329 24.95 -1.72 -1.90
N TRP A 330 24.01 -2.45 -1.29
CA TRP A 330 22.81 -1.88 -0.72
C TRP A 330 22.94 -1.92 0.80
N ALA A 331 23.31 -0.77 1.39
CA ALA A 331 23.56 -0.69 2.83
C ALA A 331 22.26 -0.94 3.60
N LEU A 332 22.29 -1.94 4.49
CA LEU A 332 21.14 -2.24 5.34
C LEU A 332 21.00 -1.19 6.43
N TYR A 333 19.78 -0.70 6.63
CA TYR A 333 19.37 0.20 7.69
C TYR A 333 18.30 -0.44 8.56
N SER A 334 18.63 -0.66 9.85
CA SER A 334 17.74 -1.29 10.83
C SER A 334 17.22 -0.31 11.88
N ASN A 335 16.08 -0.66 12.51
CA ASN A 335 15.56 0.04 13.68
C ASN A 335 16.20 -0.40 15.01
N SER A 336 17.28 -1.18 14.98
CA SER A 336 17.96 -1.75 16.15
C SER A 336 17.05 -2.67 17.00
N PHE A 337 15.98 -3.21 16.43
CA PHE A 337 14.97 -4.06 17.13
C PHE A 337 14.30 -3.37 18.34
N ASP A 338 14.34 -2.05 18.41
CA ASP A 338 13.80 -1.25 19.52
C ASP A 338 12.45 -0.63 19.14
N PRO A 339 11.32 -1.18 19.62
CA PRO A 339 10.00 -0.72 19.25
C PRO A 339 9.68 0.70 19.74
N ASP A 340 10.15 1.08 20.94
CA ASP A 340 9.86 2.38 21.52
C ASP A 340 10.62 3.49 20.80
N ARG A 341 11.89 3.23 20.47
CA ARG A 341 12.71 4.11 19.65
C ARG A 341 12.13 4.25 18.25
N THR A 342 11.66 3.16 17.67
CA THR A 342 10.99 3.15 16.36
C THR A 342 9.75 4.02 16.37
N THR A 343 8.84 3.83 17.34
CA THR A 343 7.65 4.68 17.51
C THR A 343 8.03 6.16 17.61
N ALA A 344 9.03 6.48 18.45
CA ALA A 344 9.44 7.86 18.68
C ALA A 344 10.05 8.52 17.42
N SER A 345 10.87 7.78 16.67
CA SER A 345 11.57 8.30 15.47
C SER A 345 10.67 8.41 14.25
N LEU A 346 9.65 7.55 14.13
CA LEU A 346 8.69 7.58 13.04
C LEU A 346 7.52 8.55 13.26
N ALA A 347 7.35 9.07 14.48
CA ALA A 347 6.16 9.79 14.93
C ALA A 347 5.88 11.09 14.18
N THR A 348 6.88 11.75 13.60
CA THR A 348 6.70 13.04 12.92
C THR A 348 7.53 13.13 11.64
N PHE A 349 7.03 13.89 10.66
CA PHE A 349 7.73 14.17 9.42
C PHE A 349 9.17 14.66 9.64
N ASN A 350 9.37 15.56 10.59
CA ASN A 350 10.69 16.12 10.85
C ASN A 350 11.71 15.06 11.28
N LYS A 351 11.29 14.09 12.10
CA LYS A 351 12.17 13.00 12.56
C LYS A 351 12.46 12.03 11.42
N ARG A 352 11.42 11.61 10.68
CA ARG A 352 11.59 10.77 9.50
C ARG A 352 12.48 11.43 8.45
N ASN A 353 12.26 12.72 8.18
CA ASN A 353 13.08 13.48 7.24
C ASN A 353 14.55 13.58 7.69
N ARG A 354 14.81 13.73 8.99
CA ARG A 354 16.17 13.71 9.54
C ARG A 354 16.89 12.39 9.24
N THR A 355 16.22 11.26 9.46
CA THR A 355 16.73 9.93 9.11
C THR A 355 17.03 9.84 7.62
N ILE A 356 16.08 10.25 6.78
CA ILE A 356 16.20 10.19 5.32
C ILE A 356 17.40 11.02 4.82
N GLU A 357 17.58 12.23 5.33
CA GLU A 357 18.71 13.08 4.96
C GLU A 357 20.06 12.47 5.34
N GLN A 358 20.13 11.84 6.51
CA GLN A 358 21.35 11.18 6.95
C GLN A 358 21.64 9.95 6.08
N LEU A 359 20.64 9.11 5.79
CA LEU A 359 20.81 7.94 4.91
C LEU A 359 21.30 8.34 3.52
N ILE A 360 20.74 9.41 2.93
CA ILE A 360 21.21 9.93 1.64
C ILE A 360 22.65 10.42 1.72
N LYS A 361 23.00 11.21 2.73
CA LYS A 361 24.36 11.70 2.94
C LYS A 361 25.36 10.55 3.14
N LEU A 362 24.98 9.52 3.89
CA LEU A 362 25.81 8.34 4.11
C LEU A 362 25.95 7.53 2.83
N ALA A 363 24.87 7.36 2.05
CA ALA A 363 24.91 6.69 0.77
C ALA A 363 25.86 7.38 -0.22
N GLU A 364 25.82 8.71 -0.29
CA GLU A 364 26.74 9.51 -1.11
C GLU A 364 28.18 9.43 -0.58
N LYS A 365 28.38 9.56 0.74
CA LYS A 365 29.70 9.49 1.40
C LYS A 365 30.45 8.20 1.10
N TYR A 366 29.73 7.09 1.16
CA TYR A 366 30.30 5.75 0.98
C TYR A 366 30.14 5.20 -0.45
N ASN A 367 29.48 5.95 -1.33
CA ASN A 367 29.19 5.53 -2.71
C ASN A 367 28.50 4.17 -2.79
N VAL A 368 27.47 3.95 -1.95
CA VAL A 368 26.64 2.76 -2.04
C VAL A 368 25.58 2.91 -3.14
N ASP A 369 25.03 1.81 -3.62
CA ASP A 369 24.11 1.76 -4.77
C ASP A 369 22.63 1.71 -4.36
N GLY A 370 22.36 1.49 -3.07
CA GLY A 370 20.99 1.42 -2.53
C GLY A 370 20.95 1.35 -1.01
N ILE A 371 19.72 1.42 -0.50
CA ILE A 371 19.38 1.23 0.91
C ILE A 371 18.43 0.04 1.02
N ASN A 372 18.77 -0.90 1.91
CA ASN A 372 17.94 -2.02 2.28
C ASN A 372 17.36 -1.76 3.68
N ILE A 373 16.05 -1.55 3.78
CA ILE A 373 15.37 -1.22 5.03
C ILE A 373 15.05 -2.52 5.76
N ASP A 374 15.49 -2.66 7.01
CA ASP A 374 15.29 -3.83 7.84
C ASP A 374 14.74 -3.43 9.21
N TYR A 375 13.41 -3.26 9.25
CA TYR A 375 12.69 -2.90 10.48
C TYR A 375 12.01 -4.14 11.05
N GLU A 376 12.42 -4.53 12.25
CA GLU A 376 11.90 -5.69 12.97
C GLU A 376 11.49 -5.31 14.39
N ASN A 377 10.62 -6.11 15.03
CA ASN A 377 10.08 -5.86 16.35
C ASN A 377 9.45 -4.46 16.48
N VAL A 378 8.51 -4.15 15.60
CA VAL A 378 7.82 -2.87 15.53
C VAL A 378 6.42 -2.97 16.13
N ASN A 379 5.95 -1.93 16.83
CA ASN A 379 4.58 -1.88 17.33
C ASN A 379 3.59 -1.83 16.14
N VAL A 380 2.46 -2.52 16.25
CA VAL A 380 1.45 -2.59 15.17
C VAL A 380 0.89 -1.21 14.84
N GLU A 381 0.81 -0.35 15.82
CA GLU A 381 0.33 1.02 15.72
C GLU A 381 1.23 1.89 14.82
N ASP A 382 2.49 1.49 14.60
CA ASP A 382 3.44 2.20 13.74
C ASP A 382 3.42 1.71 12.27
N ARG A 383 2.50 0.82 11.92
CA ARG A 383 2.34 0.30 10.55
C ARG A 383 2.25 1.42 9.50
N ASP A 384 1.38 2.40 9.75
CA ASP A 384 1.19 3.52 8.83
C ASP A 384 2.38 4.48 8.82
N ASN A 385 3.01 4.69 9.99
CA ASN A 385 4.20 5.52 10.12
C ASN A 385 5.39 4.93 9.36
N LEU A 386 5.61 3.60 9.44
CA LEU A 386 6.64 2.90 8.67
C LEU A 386 6.36 2.98 7.16
N THR A 387 5.11 2.73 6.77
CA THR A 387 4.70 2.85 5.37
C THR A 387 4.95 4.25 4.84
N GLN A 388 4.63 5.27 5.63
CA GLN A 388 4.88 6.67 5.27
C GLN A 388 6.37 7.00 5.20
N PHE A 389 7.19 6.49 6.13
CA PHE A 389 8.65 6.64 6.06
C PHE A 389 9.23 6.10 4.75
N VAL A 390 8.81 4.90 4.34
CA VAL A 390 9.27 4.29 3.09
C VAL A 390 8.79 5.08 1.87
N ARG A 391 7.56 5.60 1.88
CA ARG A 391 7.04 6.49 0.82
C ARG A 391 7.85 7.79 0.71
N GLU A 392 8.31 8.35 1.83
CA GLU A 392 9.11 9.57 1.86
C GLU A 392 10.57 9.31 1.45
N LEU A 393 11.12 8.14 1.77
CA LEU A 393 12.51 7.78 1.48
C LEU A 393 12.73 7.46 0.00
N THR A 394 11.88 6.61 -0.58
CA THR A 394 12.11 6.04 -1.92
C THR A 394 12.28 7.08 -3.02
N PRO A 395 11.41 8.08 -3.21
CA PRO A 395 11.59 9.07 -4.29
C PRO A 395 12.89 9.87 -4.11
N ARG A 396 13.34 10.07 -2.90
CA ARG A 396 14.59 10.78 -2.60
C ARG A 396 15.82 9.92 -2.90
N LEU A 397 15.76 8.61 -2.68
CA LEU A 397 16.78 7.65 -3.13
C LEU A 397 16.84 7.60 -4.67
N HIS A 398 15.69 7.49 -5.32
CA HIS A 398 15.58 7.45 -6.79
C HIS A 398 16.14 8.72 -7.45
N ALA A 399 15.94 9.89 -6.84
CA ALA A 399 16.54 11.16 -7.30
C ALA A 399 18.07 11.14 -7.31
N LYS A 400 18.69 10.22 -6.54
CA LYS A 400 20.13 9.98 -6.48
C LYS A 400 20.57 8.73 -7.28
N GLY A 401 19.65 8.06 -7.96
CA GLY A 401 19.91 6.81 -8.69
C GLY A 401 20.08 5.58 -7.79
N LEU A 402 19.72 5.68 -6.50
CA LEU A 402 19.86 4.63 -5.50
C LEU A 402 18.64 3.72 -5.48
N VAL A 403 18.87 2.42 -5.27
CA VAL A 403 17.81 1.41 -5.12
C VAL A 403 17.21 1.48 -3.71
N ALA A 404 15.89 1.31 -3.61
CA ALA A 404 15.16 1.15 -2.36
C ALA A 404 14.65 -0.29 -2.23
N SER A 405 15.04 -1.00 -1.18
CA SER A 405 14.51 -2.32 -0.86
C SER A 405 14.12 -2.41 0.61
N ILE A 406 13.22 -3.34 0.92
CA ILE A 406 12.76 -3.58 2.30
C ILE A 406 12.73 -5.06 2.62
N ASP A 407 13.20 -5.42 3.81
CA ASP A 407 13.10 -6.75 4.36
C ASP A 407 11.75 -6.92 5.07
N VAL A 408 11.08 -8.04 4.83
CA VAL A 408 9.80 -8.37 5.45
C VAL A 408 9.80 -9.83 5.91
N THR A 409 9.18 -10.10 7.03
CA THR A 409 8.99 -11.47 7.51
C THR A 409 7.92 -12.22 6.70
N ALA A 410 7.96 -13.54 6.72
CA ALA A 410 6.83 -14.36 6.31
C ALA A 410 5.57 -13.97 7.11
N LYS A 411 4.39 -14.03 6.47
CA LYS A 411 3.11 -13.66 7.13
C LYS A 411 2.80 -14.57 8.31
N SER A 412 2.57 -13.97 9.46
CA SER A 412 2.18 -14.66 10.69
C SER A 412 1.17 -13.85 11.50
N GLY A 413 0.63 -14.44 12.58
CA GLY A 413 -0.25 -13.74 13.53
C GLY A 413 0.49 -12.83 14.52
N SER A 414 1.81 -12.74 14.44
CA SER A 414 2.58 -11.91 15.37
C SER A 414 2.43 -10.42 15.07
N GLY A 415 1.99 -9.63 16.07
CA GLY A 415 1.89 -8.18 15.95
C GLY A 415 3.23 -7.55 15.58
N ARG A 416 4.22 -7.76 16.44
CA ARG A 416 5.54 -7.10 16.36
C ARG A 416 6.48 -7.64 15.29
N TRP A 417 6.19 -8.81 14.71
CA TRP A 417 7.07 -9.44 13.74
C TRP A 417 6.46 -9.52 12.33
N SER A 418 5.12 -9.29 12.19
CA SER A 418 4.47 -9.47 10.89
C SER A 418 3.35 -8.48 10.60
N GLN A 419 2.44 -8.20 11.58
CA GLN A 419 1.23 -7.42 11.30
C GLN A 419 1.49 -5.92 11.16
N PHE A 420 2.62 -5.42 11.63
CA PHE A 420 3.04 -4.03 11.42
C PHE A 420 3.47 -3.73 9.97
N LEU A 421 3.63 -4.76 9.13
CA LEU A 421 4.04 -4.62 7.72
C LEU A 421 2.81 -4.51 6.82
N ASP A 422 2.55 -3.34 6.26
CA ASP A 422 1.63 -3.17 5.14
C ASP A 422 2.34 -3.53 3.83
N ARG A 423 2.43 -4.82 3.55
CA ARG A 423 3.22 -5.32 2.42
C ARG A 423 2.73 -4.81 1.07
N GLU A 424 1.42 -4.63 0.89
CA GLU A 424 0.86 -4.07 -0.33
C GLU A 424 1.34 -2.63 -0.55
N GLN A 425 1.21 -1.77 0.44
CA GLN A 425 1.61 -0.36 0.33
C GLN A 425 3.13 -0.18 0.28
N LEU A 426 3.87 -1.00 1.02
CA LEU A 426 5.34 -1.03 0.98
C LEU A 426 5.83 -1.43 -0.42
N ALA A 427 5.26 -2.50 -1.01
CA ALA A 427 5.63 -2.95 -2.35
C ALA A 427 5.32 -1.93 -3.45
N ARG A 428 4.29 -1.08 -3.27
CA ARG A 428 4.01 0.03 -4.20
C ARG A 428 5.12 1.08 -4.19
N SER A 429 5.83 1.21 -3.07
CA SER A 429 6.85 2.24 -2.87
C SER A 429 8.25 1.78 -3.25
N VAL A 430 8.69 0.60 -2.80
CA VAL A 430 10.06 0.10 -3.01
C VAL A 430 10.26 -0.56 -4.36
N ASP A 431 11.53 -0.73 -4.76
CA ASP A 431 11.90 -1.49 -5.95
C ASP A 431 11.79 -3.00 -5.71
N PHE A 432 12.26 -3.47 -4.55
CA PHE A 432 12.27 -4.88 -4.17
C PHE A 432 11.86 -5.08 -2.70
N MET A 433 11.17 -6.19 -2.46
CA MET A 433 10.79 -6.67 -1.14
C MET A 433 11.46 -8.02 -0.89
N MET A 434 12.39 -8.05 0.08
CA MET A 434 13.10 -9.24 0.49
C MET A 434 12.25 -9.97 1.54
N VAL A 435 11.78 -11.16 1.21
CA VAL A 435 11.00 -11.95 2.15
C VAL A 435 11.95 -12.84 2.93
N MET A 436 12.11 -12.59 4.22
CA MET A 436 12.87 -13.43 5.15
C MET A 436 12.13 -14.74 5.37
N ALA A 437 12.21 -15.66 4.38
CA ALA A 437 11.57 -16.97 4.41
C ALA A 437 12.43 -17.98 5.18
N TYR A 438 12.75 -17.63 6.43
CA TYR A 438 13.48 -18.47 7.39
C TYR A 438 13.01 -18.19 8.82
N ASP A 439 13.54 -18.92 9.79
CA ASP A 439 13.05 -19.03 11.16
C ASP A 439 11.61 -19.58 11.24
N GLU A 440 11.26 -20.55 10.38
CA GLU A 440 10.07 -21.38 10.51
C GLU A 440 10.00 -21.97 11.92
N HIS A 441 11.14 -22.53 12.39
CA HIS A 441 11.41 -22.86 13.78
C HIS A 441 12.56 -21.95 14.27
N TRP A 442 12.20 -20.96 15.09
CA TRP A 442 13.14 -19.95 15.59
C TRP A 442 13.93 -20.44 16.82
N ALA A 443 14.87 -19.64 17.30
CA ALA A 443 15.85 -20.03 18.34
C ALA A 443 15.25 -20.64 19.59
N THR A 444 14.10 -20.18 20.03
CA THR A 444 13.38 -20.62 21.24
C THR A 444 12.08 -21.35 20.89
N SER A 445 11.99 -21.92 19.70
CA SER A 445 10.83 -22.72 19.31
C SER A 445 10.64 -23.90 20.30
N PRO A 446 9.42 -24.16 20.75
CA PRO A 446 9.14 -25.25 21.68
C PRO A 446 9.29 -26.63 21.03
N THR A 447 9.42 -26.68 19.72
CA THR A 447 9.60 -27.91 18.94
C THR A 447 10.78 -27.78 18.01
N ALA A 448 11.58 -28.85 17.88
CA ALA A 448 12.65 -28.93 16.90
C ALA A 448 12.08 -29.02 15.48
N GLY A 449 12.72 -28.32 14.53
CA GLY A 449 12.27 -28.35 13.14
C GLY A 449 13.23 -27.63 12.18
N SER A 450 12.86 -27.64 10.90
CA SER A 450 13.60 -26.93 9.85
C SER A 450 13.57 -25.41 10.10
N VAL A 451 14.68 -24.74 9.81
CA VAL A 451 14.74 -23.26 9.79
C VAL A 451 13.90 -22.71 8.63
N ALA A 452 13.84 -23.44 7.50
CA ALA A 452 13.08 -23.05 6.32
C ALA A 452 12.78 -24.28 5.46
N SER A 453 11.72 -25.01 5.75
CA SER A 453 11.30 -26.10 4.86
C SER A 453 10.86 -25.56 3.51
N LEU A 454 11.08 -26.33 2.44
CA LEU A 454 10.72 -25.89 1.07
C LEU A 454 9.23 -25.59 0.92
N PRO A 455 8.28 -26.42 1.42
CA PRO A 455 6.86 -26.12 1.34
C PRO A 455 6.45 -24.86 2.12
N TRP A 456 7.04 -24.64 3.30
CA TRP A 456 6.76 -23.46 4.11
C TRP A 456 7.26 -22.18 3.42
N ALA A 457 8.48 -22.20 2.90
CA ALA A 457 9.05 -21.07 2.16
C ALA A 457 8.21 -20.74 0.90
N GLU A 458 7.78 -21.77 0.15
CA GLU A 458 6.90 -21.57 -1.01
C GLU A 458 5.55 -20.96 -0.60
N ASN A 459 4.93 -21.45 0.47
CA ASN A 459 3.69 -20.91 0.99
C ASN A 459 3.83 -19.46 1.47
N ALA A 460 4.97 -19.12 2.12
CA ALA A 460 5.26 -17.75 2.54
C ALA A 460 5.25 -16.78 1.35
N MET A 461 5.87 -17.16 0.22
CA MET A 461 5.87 -16.34 -0.99
C MET A 461 4.49 -16.22 -1.62
N LYS A 462 3.76 -17.35 -1.76
CA LYS A 462 2.41 -17.37 -2.34
C LYS A 462 1.44 -16.49 -1.56
N ARG A 463 1.46 -16.56 -0.24
CA ARG A 463 0.58 -15.75 0.61
C ARG A 463 0.80 -14.25 0.41
N ILE A 464 2.03 -13.78 0.27
CA ILE A 464 2.32 -12.36 0.02
C ILE A 464 1.85 -11.94 -1.37
N MET A 465 2.02 -12.80 -2.39
CA MET A 465 1.53 -12.53 -3.74
C MET A 465 -0.01 -12.46 -3.80
N GLU A 466 -0.70 -13.38 -3.14
CA GLU A 466 -2.15 -13.56 -3.26
C GLU A 466 -2.94 -12.68 -2.28
N GLU A 467 -2.47 -12.56 -1.02
CA GLU A 467 -3.19 -11.83 0.03
C GLU A 467 -2.82 -10.33 0.09
N ASP A 468 -1.58 -9.97 -0.31
CA ASP A 468 -1.09 -8.59 -0.29
C ASP A 468 -0.92 -8.00 -1.70
N ASN A 469 -1.34 -8.72 -2.77
CA ASN A 469 -1.27 -8.29 -4.17
C ASN A 469 0.13 -7.83 -4.62
N VAL A 470 1.19 -8.40 -4.05
CA VAL A 470 2.57 -8.02 -4.40
C VAL A 470 3.00 -8.73 -5.68
N PRO A 471 3.41 -7.98 -6.73
CA PRO A 471 3.86 -8.59 -7.98
C PRO A 471 5.09 -9.47 -7.79
N PRO A 472 5.14 -10.70 -8.35
CA PRO A 472 6.25 -11.63 -8.17
C PRO A 472 7.63 -11.04 -8.47
N HIS A 473 7.74 -10.22 -9.52
CA HIS A 473 9.01 -9.62 -9.93
C HIS A 473 9.60 -8.61 -8.93
N LYS A 474 8.81 -8.16 -7.94
CA LYS A 474 9.29 -7.33 -6.82
C LYS A 474 9.73 -8.15 -5.62
N LEU A 475 9.34 -9.43 -5.54
CA LEU A 475 9.65 -10.30 -4.41
C LEU A 475 11.00 -10.99 -4.59
N VAL A 476 11.81 -10.98 -3.55
CA VAL A 476 13.10 -11.67 -3.47
C VAL A 476 13.04 -12.68 -2.34
N LEU A 477 13.32 -13.95 -2.64
CA LEU A 477 13.29 -15.03 -1.65
C LEU A 477 14.54 -14.99 -0.77
N GLY A 478 14.39 -14.64 0.49
CA GLY A 478 15.42 -14.77 1.51
C GLY A 478 15.55 -16.22 1.99
N MET A 479 16.77 -16.76 1.90
CA MET A 479 17.10 -18.14 2.27
C MET A 479 18.16 -18.17 3.37
N PRO A 480 18.11 -19.10 4.33
CA PRO A 480 19.15 -19.24 5.34
C PRO A 480 20.38 -19.97 4.78
N LEU A 481 21.59 -19.55 5.20
CA LEU A 481 22.83 -20.33 5.08
C LEU A 481 23.27 -20.91 6.44
N TYR A 482 22.37 -20.89 7.41
CA TYR A 482 22.54 -21.49 8.72
C TYR A 482 21.43 -22.51 8.95
N THR A 483 21.69 -23.42 9.85
CA THR A 483 20.70 -24.31 10.43
C THR A 483 20.79 -24.27 11.95
N ARG A 484 19.96 -25.07 12.63
CA ARG A 484 20.01 -25.25 14.07
C ARG A 484 20.35 -26.69 14.41
N ILE A 485 21.28 -26.86 15.35
CA ILE A 485 21.42 -28.11 16.08
C ILE A 485 20.42 -28.00 17.23
N TRP A 486 19.39 -28.79 17.17
CA TRP A 486 18.36 -28.91 18.19
C TRP A 486 18.77 -29.97 19.19
N THR A 487 18.67 -29.66 20.48
CA THR A 487 18.92 -30.57 21.57
C THR A 487 17.60 -30.83 22.30
N GLU A 488 17.16 -32.09 22.30
CA GLU A 488 15.99 -32.54 23.03
C GLU A 488 16.42 -33.39 24.23
N THR A 489 16.04 -32.97 25.45
CA THR A 489 16.26 -33.70 26.67
C THR A 489 14.94 -34.07 27.33
N THR A 490 14.84 -35.25 27.92
CA THR A 490 13.63 -35.65 28.68
C THR A 490 13.90 -35.54 30.17
N GLU A 491 13.23 -34.61 30.82
CA GLU A 491 13.31 -34.41 32.27
C GLU A 491 11.91 -34.55 32.89
N GLY A 492 11.76 -35.49 33.83
CA GLY A 492 10.46 -35.69 34.51
C GLY A 492 9.31 -36.12 33.57
N GLY A 493 9.61 -36.67 32.38
CA GLY A 493 8.60 -37.04 31.38
C GLY A 493 8.24 -35.92 30.41
N GLU A 494 8.80 -34.72 30.53
CA GLU A 494 8.62 -33.60 29.61
C GLU A 494 9.86 -33.45 28.70
N VAL A 495 9.61 -33.17 27.41
CA VAL A 495 10.67 -32.89 26.43
C VAL A 495 11.00 -31.40 26.47
N LYS A 496 12.25 -31.10 26.83
CA LYS A 496 12.79 -29.73 26.73
C LYS A 496 13.61 -29.60 25.44
N VAL A 497 13.37 -28.51 24.75
CA VAL A 497 14.02 -28.20 23.45
C VAL A 497 14.89 -26.97 23.60
N SER A 498 16.13 -27.07 23.13
CA SER A 498 17.03 -25.93 22.97
C SER A 498 17.70 -25.99 21.61
N SER A 499 18.26 -24.87 21.13
CA SER A 499 18.92 -24.87 19.82
C SER A 499 20.14 -23.96 19.77
N LYS A 500 21.04 -24.30 18.83
CA LYS A 500 22.22 -23.49 18.49
C LYS A 500 22.31 -23.31 16.98
N ALA A 501 22.36 -22.06 16.52
CA ALA A 501 22.58 -21.76 15.11
C ALA A 501 24.03 -22.10 14.70
N VAL A 502 24.18 -22.74 13.55
CA VAL A 502 25.47 -23.14 12.99
C VAL A 502 25.48 -22.95 11.46
N GLY A 503 26.62 -22.53 10.92
CA GLY A 503 26.80 -22.38 9.48
C GLY A 503 27.04 -23.71 8.77
N MET A 504 26.94 -23.68 7.44
CA MET A 504 27.02 -24.86 6.56
C MET A 504 28.28 -25.67 6.74
N GLN A 505 29.47 -25.03 6.83
CA GLN A 505 30.74 -25.74 6.98
C GLN A 505 30.81 -26.53 8.28
N LYS A 506 30.38 -25.93 9.40
CA LYS A 506 30.35 -26.61 10.72
C LYS A 506 29.46 -27.84 10.73
N VAL A 507 28.34 -27.81 10.02
CA VAL A 507 27.45 -28.97 9.90
C VAL A 507 28.13 -30.08 9.09
N GLN A 508 28.84 -29.75 8.00
CA GLN A 508 29.58 -30.71 7.20
C GLN A 508 30.72 -31.36 8.00
N ASP A 509 31.48 -30.57 8.75
CA ASP A 509 32.55 -31.06 9.63
C ASP A 509 31.97 -32.03 10.68
N LEU A 510 30.85 -31.65 11.33
CA LEU A 510 30.17 -32.50 12.32
C LEU A 510 29.72 -33.85 11.74
N ILE A 511 29.14 -33.83 10.52
CA ILE A 511 28.67 -35.03 9.83
C ILE A 511 29.88 -35.95 9.53
N GLN A 512 30.99 -35.38 9.07
CA GLN A 512 32.20 -36.12 8.75
C GLN A 512 32.87 -36.70 10.00
N ASP A 513 33.07 -35.87 11.03
CA ASP A 513 33.76 -36.26 12.28
C ASP A 513 33.01 -37.38 13.01
N ARG A 514 31.68 -37.30 13.02
CA ARG A 514 30.84 -38.29 13.68
C ARG A 514 30.35 -39.40 12.77
N LYS A 515 30.75 -39.40 11.48
CA LYS A 515 30.33 -40.36 10.46
C LYS A 515 28.83 -40.54 10.37
N LEU A 516 28.09 -39.43 10.51
CA LEU A 516 26.64 -39.42 10.44
C LEU A 516 26.16 -39.69 9.00
N LYS A 517 24.95 -40.22 8.85
CA LYS A 517 24.36 -40.55 7.55
C LYS A 517 23.07 -39.73 7.36
N PRO A 518 23.12 -38.53 6.81
CA PRO A 518 21.92 -37.74 6.51
C PRO A 518 20.99 -38.49 5.56
N VAL A 519 19.70 -38.38 5.81
CA VAL A 519 18.61 -38.91 4.98
C VAL A 519 17.83 -37.76 4.41
N TYR A 520 17.44 -37.81 3.13
CA TYR A 520 16.64 -36.77 2.54
C TYR A 520 15.20 -36.84 3.06
N SER A 521 14.71 -35.73 3.60
CA SER A 521 13.33 -35.54 4.05
C SER A 521 12.52 -34.86 2.94
N GLU A 522 11.68 -35.59 2.27
CA GLU A 522 10.78 -35.06 1.22
C GLU A 522 9.84 -33.95 1.77
N SER A 523 9.35 -34.12 2.99
CA SER A 523 8.47 -33.17 3.65
C SER A 523 9.12 -31.82 3.96
N ALA A 524 10.44 -31.80 4.18
CA ALA A 524 11.18 -30.56 4.41
C ALA A 524 11.90 -30.07 3.15
N GLY A 525 12.11 -30.94 2.16
CA GLY A 525 12.96 -30.65 1.00
C GLY A 525 14.43 -30.48 1.36
N GLN A 526 14.90 -31.18 2.41
CA GLN A 526 16.23 -31.03 3.00
C GLN A 526 16.77 -32.39 3.47
N HIS A 527 18.09 -32.50 3.57
CA HIS A 527 18.67 -33.60 4.31
C HIS A 527 18.45 -33.41 5.81
N TYR A 528 18.22 -34.51 6.51
CA TYR A 528 17.98 -34.57 7.94
C TYR A 528 18.92 -35.58 8.57
N VAL A 529 19.38 -35.30 9.78
CA VAL A 529 20.13 -36.23 10.60
C VAL A 529 19.77 -36.05 12.09
N GLU A 530 19.72 -37.18 12.80
CA GLU A 530 19.65 -37.17 14.26
C GLU A 530 20.70 -38.12 14.84
N TYR A 531 21.12 -37.84 16.07
CA TYR A 531 22.10 -38.63 16.79
C TYR A 531 22.00 -38.35 18.30
N GLU A 532 22.48 -39.31 19.10
CA GLU A 532 22.54 -39.17 20.56
C GLU A 532 23.87 -38.56 21.01
N GLU A 533 23.81 -37.58 21.93
CA GLU A 533 24.96 -36.95 22.54
C GLU A 533 24.65 -36.58 24.00
N GLU A 534 25.48 -37.03 24.93
CA GLU A 534 25.38 -36.72 26.37
C GLU A 534 23.97 -36.98 26.97
N GLY A 535 23.27 -38.02 26.48
CA GLY A 535 21.92 -38.38 26.93
C GLY A 535 20.80 -37.51 26.36
N ALA A 536 21.08 -36.73 25.34
CA ALA A 536 20.13 -35.91 24.63
C ALA A 536 20.09 -36.27 23.13
N THR A 537 18.92 -36.17 22.50
CA THR A 537 18.78 -36.35 21.06
C THR A 537 19.08 -35.04 20.34
N GLN A 538 20.05 -35.09 19.44
CA GLN A 538 20.42 -33.99 18.56
C GLN A 538 19.73 -34.15 17.21
N LYS A 539 19.07 -33.08 16.70
CA LYS A 539 18.37 -33.08 15.41
C LYS A 539 18.84 -31.92 14.54
N ILE A 540 19.07 -32.18 13.24
CA ILE A 540 19.54 -31.15 12.31
C ILE A 540 18.82 -31.32 10.97
N TRP A 541 18.09 -30.28 10.52
CA TRP A 541 17.67 -30.11 9.13
C TRP A 541 18.75 -29.31 8.41
N ILE A 542 19.42 -29.95 7.46
CA ILE A 542 20.69 -29.47 6.91
C ILE A 542 20.45 -28.48 5.78
N GLU A 543 21.04 -27.29 5.88
CA GLU A 543 21.21 -26.41 4.74
C GLU A 543 22.45 -26.81 3.94
N ASP A 544 22.22 -27.19 2.70
CA ASP A 544 23.24 -27.65 1.78
C ASP A 544 22.99 -27.17 0.34
N LYS A 545 23.82 -27.64 -0.58
CA LYS A 545 23.70 -27.33 -2.00
C LYS A 545 22.33 -27.71 -2.57
N GLN A 546 21.77 -28.85 -2.17
CA GLN A 546 20.51 -29.35 -2.69
C GLN A 546 19.32 -28.50 -2.18
N SER A 547 19.27 -28.18 -0.88
CA SER A 547 18.21 -27.36 -0.30
C SER A 547 18.17 -25.96 -0.92
N ILE A 548 19.32 -25.31 -1.10
CA ILE A 548 19.43 -23.99 -1.75
C ILE A 548 19.02 -24.07 -3.22
N GLN A 549 19.45 -25.09 -3.95
CA GLN A 549 19.08 -25.26 -5.36
C GLN A 549 17.57 -25.48 -5.55
N SER A 550 16.95 -26.27 -4.68
CA SER A 550 15.50 -26.50 -4.70
C SER A 550 14.70 -25.20 -4.47
N ARG A 551 15.16 -24.34 -3.57
CA ARG A 551 14.54 -23.03 -3.33
C ARG A 551 14.76 -22.05 -4.47
N ILE A 552 15.93 -22.06 -5.13
CA ILE A 552 16.17 -21.27 -6.34
C ILE A 552 15.21 -21.71 -7.46
N GLN A 553 15.07 -23.01 -7.71
CA GLN A 553 14.14 -23.53 -8.70
C GLN A 553 12.67 -23.16 -8.37
N MET A 554 12.30 -23.17 -7.10
CA MET A 554 10.98 -22.69 -6.65
C MET A 554 10.82 -21.19 -6.94
N ALA A 555 11.81 -20.37 -6.66
CA ALA A 555 11.78 -18.93 -6.95
C ALA A 555 11.68 -18.65 -8.47
N GLU A 556 12.40 -19.41 -9.31
CA GLU A 556 12.30 -19.34 -10.77
C GLU A 556 10.90 -19.74 -11.26
N ARG A 557 10.34 -20.85 -10.75
CA ARG A 557 8.97 -21.29 -11.07
C ARG A 557 7.92 -20.24 -10.71
N LEU A 558 8.08 -19.56 -9.59
CA LEU A 558 7.20 -18.47 -9.12
C LEU A 558 7.48 -17.14 -9.83
N LYS A 559 8.51 -17.05 -10.68
CA LYS A 559 8.93 -15.83 -11.41
C LYS A 559 9.25 -14.66 -10.46
N LEU A 560 9.90 -14.95 -9.35
CA LEU A 560 10.29 -13.94 -8.38
C LEU A 560 11.35 -12.98 -8.96
N GLY A 561 11.53 -11.82 -8.34
CA GLY A 561 12.55 -10.84 -8.72
C GLY A 561 13.98 -11.31 -8.42
N GLY A 562 14.15 -12.34 -7.58
CA GLY A 562 15.45 -12.86 -7.23
C GLY A 562 15.48 -13.69 -5.97
N VAL A 563 16.71 -13.89 -5.47
CA VAL A 563 17.01 -14.61 -4.22
C VAL A 563 17.99 -13.80 -3.36
N ALA A 564 17.92 -14.01 -2.04
CA ALA A 564 18.85 -13.44 -1.08
C ALA A 564 19.27 -14.50 -0.06
N VAL A 565 20.44 -14.35 0.58
CA VAL A 565 20.93 -15.32 1.56
C VAL A 565 21.39 -14.66 2.86
N TRP A 566 20.88 -15.15 3.99
CA TRP A 566 21.30 -14.77 5.33
C TRP A 566 22.17 -15.87 5.95
N ALA A 567 23.43 -15.66 6.21
CA ALA A 567 24.28 -14.55 5.83
C ALA A 567 25.61 -15.11 5.27
N ARG A 568 26.39 -14.25 4.61
CA ARG A 568 27.66 -14.66 4.01
C ARG A 568 28.58 -15.45 4.98
N SER A 569 28.63 -15.04 6.24
CA SER A 569 29.49 -15.69 7.25
C SER A 569 29.10 -17.13 7.60
N PHE A 570 27.90 -17.58 7.25
CA PHE A 570 27.43 -18.94 7.45
C PHE A 570 27.69 -19.86 6.26
N ALA A 571 28.07 -19.28 5.11
CA ALA A 571 28.29 -20.01 3.87
C ALA A 571 29.50 -20.95 3.94
N ASN A 572 29.43 -22.04 3.21
CA ASN A 572 30.65 -22.75 2.76
C ASN A 572 31.08 -22.27 1.36
N GLU A 573 32.31 -22.55 0.95
CA GLU A 573 32.83 -22.06 -0.33
C GLU A 573 32.04 -22.53 -1.54
N GLY A 574 31.51 -23.75 -1.49
CA GLY A 574 30.80 -24.37 -2.62
C GLY A 574 29.45 -23.74 -2.95
N ILE A 575 28.81 -23.03 -2.00
CA ILE A 575 27.45 -22.53 -2.17
C ILE A 575 27.36 -21.38 -3.18
N TRP A 576 28.41 -20.57 -3.31
CA TRP A 576 28.42 -19.41 -4.21
C TRP A 576 28.29 -19.79 -5.68
N ASN A 577 28.68 -21.02 -6.08
CA ASN A 577 28.48 -21.51 -7.42
C ASN A 577 27.03 -21.95 -7.71
N VAL A 578 26.26 -22.19 -6.67
CA VAL A 578 24.83 -22.59 -6.77
C VAL A 578 23.91 -21.39 -6.86
N LEU A 579 24.27 -20.26 -6.23
CA LEU A 579 23.50 -19.04 -6.21
C LEU A 579 23.44 -18.34 -7.58
N ARG A 580 22.96 -19.04 -8.60
CA ARG A 580 22.78 -18.52 -9.96
C ARG A 580 21.28 -18.51 -10.28
N TYR A 581 20.63 -17.44 -9.88
CA TYR A 581 19.23 -17.20 -10.24
C TYR A 581 19.14 -16.74 -11.70
N ARG A 582 18.25 -17.33 -12.49
CA ARG A 582 18.00 -16.98 -13.88
C ARG A 582 16.54 -16.60 -14.05
N ASN A 583 16.25 -15.39 -14.55
CA ASN A 583 14.92 -15.09 -15.07
C ASN A 583 14.75 -15.87 -16.38
N SER A 584 13.83 -16.82 -16.40
CA SER A 584 13.42 -17.55 -17.61
C SER A 584 12.45 -16.72 -18.44
#